data_489a707977e3aef4d2c285b29012c689
#
_entry.id   489a707977e3aef4d2c285b29012c689
#
_cell.length_a   1.000
_cell.length_b   1.000
_cell.length_c   1.000
_cell.angle_alpha   90.00
_cell.angle_beta   90.00
_cell.angle_gamma   90.00
#
_symmetry.space_group_name_H-M   'P 1'
#
loop_
_entity.id
_entity.type
_entity.pdbx_description
1 polymer ?
#
loop_
_entity_poly.entity_id
_entity_poly.type
_entity_poly.pdbx_seq_one_letter_code
_entity_poly.pdbx_strand_id
1 'polypeptide(L)'
;MQLENKVAIVTGAARGLGRAYAEALAAEGAAVIAADLNDCNDTVAAITTAGGRAVATQVDVADSQSCDAMASLALDAFGRVDILINNAALYAGLKGARFEQLDETQWDKVMQVNIKGTWLTSRAVVGAMRSGGDGGSIINIASLAAVFGLPYGLDYVASKAAVIGMTRGMARELGPDHIRVNAVAPSAVMTEGTEEFFGEKFEKAKTVIAANQLIPRNLETEDLTGTIIYLASDASRFVTGQTHMVDGGSWFL
;
A
#
# COMPACT_ATOMS: atom_id res chain seq x y z
N MET A 1 -12.01 -19.40 1.41
CA MET A 1 -11.69 -17.96 1.24
C MET A 1 -11.38 -17.38 2.62
N GLN A 2 -10.25 -16.70 2.76
CA GLN A 2 -9.78 -16.21 4.07
C GLN A 2 -10.43 -14.87 4.48
N LEU A 3 -11.06 -14.16 3.52
CA LEU A 3 -11.59 -12.81 3.69
C LEU A 3 -13.09 -12.71 3.37
N GLU A 4 -13.80 -13.84 3.48
CA GLU A 4 -15.24 -13.87 3.25
C GLU A 4 -15.97 -12.92 4.21
N ASN A 5 -16.92 -12.15 3.69
CA ASN A 5 -17.65 -11.11 4.41
C ASN A 5 -16.81 -9.91 4.94
N LYS A 6 -15.55 -9.77 4.54
CA LYS A 6 -14.72 -8.61 4.84
C LYS A 6 -14.84 -7.56 3.75
N VAL A 7 -14.62 -6.31 4.12
CA VAL A 7 -14.58 -5.15 3.22
C VAL A 7 -13.20 -4.52 3.26
N ALA A 8 -12.55 -4.44 2.10
CA ALA A 8 -11.22 -3.88 1.94
C ALA A 8 -11.25 -2.59 1.13
N ILE A 9 -10.53 -1.59 1.59
CA ILE A 9 -10.22 -0.39 0.82
C ILE A 9 -8.76 -0.48 0.38
N VAL A 10 -8.50 -0.31 -0.92
CA VAL A 10 -7.14 -0.30 -1.47
C VAL A 10 -6.91 1.04 -2.16
N THR A 11 -5.94 1.83 -1.67
CA THR A 11 -5.55 3.09 -2.29
C THR A 11 -4.47 2.89 -3.34
N GLY A 12 -4.46 3.73 -4.38
CA GLY A 12 -3.55 3.55 -5.53
C GLY A 12 -3.91 2.29 -6.34
N ALA A 13 -5.21 1.99 -6.48
CA ALA A 13 -5.72 0.73 -7.03
C ALA A 13 -5.96 0.74 -8.55
N ALA A 14 -5.65 1.84 -9.25
CA ALA A 14 -5.88 1.91 -10.70
C ALA A 14 -4.93 1.01 -11.50
N ARG A 15 -3.70 0.77 -11.00
CA ARG A 15 -2.67 -0.02 -11.69
C ARG A 15 -1.67 -0.66 -10.72
N GLY A 16 -0.75 -1.46 -11.26
CA GLY A 16 0.42 -1.99 -10.55
C GLY A 16 0.06 -2.77 -9.28
N LEU A 17 0.79 -2.50 -8.19
CA LEU A 17 0.62 -3.21 -6.91
C LEU A 17 -0.78 -3.04 -6.33
N GLY A 18 -1.33 -1.83 -6.35
CA GLY A 18 -2.66 -1.59 -5.77
C GLY A 18 -3.75 -2.38 -6.48
N ARG A 19 -3.71 -2.47 -7.81
CA ARG A 19 -4.60 -3.32 -8.61
C ARG A 19 -4.43 -4.80 -8.23
N ALA A 20 -3.19 -5.29 -8.19
CA ALA A 20 -2.92 -6.69 -7.83
C ALA A 20 -3.41 -7.03 -6.41
N TYR A 21 -3.26 -6.12 -5.45
CA TYR A 21 -3.79 -6.29 -4.09
C TYR A 21 -5.32 -6.33 -4.07
N ALA A 22 -5.97 -5.43 -4.81
CA ALA A 22 -7.43 -5.38 -4.91
C ALA A 22 -8.00 -6.69 -5.49
N GLU A 23 -7.41 -7.18 -6.58
CA GLU A 23 -7.78 -8.44 -7.23
C GLU A 23 -7.54 -9.64 -6.30
N ALA A 24 -6.39 -9.70 -5.60
CA ALA A 24 -6.06 -10.79 -4.69
C ALA A 24 -6.98 -10.84 -3.46
N LEU A 25 -7.31 -9.69 -2.85
CA LEU A 25 -8.24 -9.62 -1.73
C LEU A 25 -9.66 -10.03 -2.16
N ALA A 26 -10.11 -9.63 -3.35
CA ALA A 26 -11.40 -10.03 -3.90
C ALA A 26 -11.46 -11.53 -4.19
N ALA A 27 -10.39 -12.13 -4.69
CA ALA A 27 -10.28 -13.59 -4.91
C ALA A 27 -10.39 -14.38 -3.61
N GLU A 28 -9.98 -13.80 -2.47
CA GLU A 28 -10.16 -14.37 -1.12
C GLU A 28 -11.54 -14.04 -0.49
N GLY A 29 -12.45 -13.43 -1.25
CA GLY A 29 -13.84 -13.20 -0.84
C GLY A 29 -14.16 -11.83 -0.26
N ALA A 30 -13.19 -10.92 -0.18
CA ALA A 30 -13.46 -9.56 0.26
C ALA A 30 -14.30 -8.78 -0.78
N ALA A 31 -15.16 -7.88 -0.30
CA ALA A 31 -15.67 -6.79 -1.13
C ALA A 31 -14.65 -5.66 -1.13
N VAL A 32 -14.38 -5.07 -2.30
CA VAL A 32 -13.27 -4.14 -2.46
C VAL A 32 -13.74 -2.74 -2.88
N ILE A 33 -13.26 -1.72 -2.20
CA ILE A 33 -13.24 -0.33 -2.71
C ILE A 33 -11.88 -0.11 -3.37
N ALA A 34 -11.88 -0.02 -4.69
CA ALA A 34 -10.71 0.35 -5.48
C ALA A 34 -10.64 1.88 -5.58
N ALA A 35 -9.67 2.48 -4.88
CA ALA A 35 -9.56 3.92 -4.69
C ALA A 35 -8.24 4.45 -5.30
N ASP A 36 -8.31 5.46 -6.15
CA ASP A 36 -7.14 6.09 -6.78
C ASP A 36 -7.47 7.54 -7.18
N LEU A 37 -6.44 8.34 -7.42
CA LEU A 37 -6.62 9.63 -8.09
C LEU A 37 -7.08 9.46 -9.55
N ASN A 38 -6.69 8.36 -10.17
CA ASN A 38 -7.08 7.95 -11.52
C ASN A 38 -8.30 7.00 -11.47
N ASP A 39 -8.86 6.70 -12.65
CA ASP A 39 -9.97 5.78 -12.80
C ASP A 39 -9.57 4.33 -12.45
N CYS A 40 -10.39 3.67 -11.62
CA CYS A 40 -10.24 2.27 -11.22
C CYS A 40 -11.21 1.31 -11.93
N ASN A 41 -11.93 1.73 -12.96
CA ASN A 41 -12.93 0.90 -13.61
C ASN A 41 -12.36 -0.40 -14.19
N ASP A 42 -11.14 -0.40 -14.71
CA ASP A 42 -10.49 -1.62 -15.19
C ASP A 42 -10.23 -2.63 -14.07
N THR A 43 -9.83 -2.16 -12.89
CA THR A 43 -9.63 -3.00 -11.70
C THR A 43 -10.97 -3.59 -11.24
N VAL A 44 -12.01 -2.76 -11.19
CA VAL A 44 -13.36 -3.21 -10.82
C VAL A 44 -13.90 -4.21 -11.84
N ALA A 45 -13.70 -3.97 -13.14
CA ALA A 45 -14.11 -4.88 -14.21
C ALA A 45 -13.40 -6.24 -14.10
N ALA A 46 -12.10 -6.27 -13.81
CA ALA A 46 -11.35 -7.50 -13.61
C ALA A 46 -11.90 -8.31 -12.42
N ILE A 47 -12.12 -7.65 -11.28
CA ILE A 47 -12.67 -8.27 -10.05
C ILE A 47 -14.08 -8.82 -10.32
N THR A 48 -14.96 -8.05 -10.94
CA THR A 48 -16.35 -8.47 -11.16
C THR A 48 -16.46 -9.57 -12.23
N THR A 49 -15.62 -9.55 -13.24
CA THR A 49 -15.52 -10.64 -14.23
C THR A 49 -15.08 -11.95 -13.59
N ALA A 50 -14.21 -11.87 -12.58
CA ALA A 50 -13.79 -13.05 -11.78
C ALA A 50 -14.83 -13.47 -10.72
N GLY A 51 -16.01 -12.81 -10.65
CA GLY A 51 -17.09 -13.12 -9.71
C GLY A 51 -16.96 -12.46 -8.34
N GLY A 52 -16.00 -11.57 -8.15
CA GLY A 52 -15.83 -10.76 -6.94
C GLY A 52 -16.75 -9.54 -6.90
N ARG A 53 -16.68 -8.79 -5.79
CA ARG A 53 -17.45 -7.55 -5.58
C ARG A 53 -16.51 -6.37 -5.42
N ALA A 54 -16.66 -5.35 -6.24
CA ALA A 54 -15.86 -4.14 -6.13
C ALA A 54 -16.62 -2.88 -6.55
N VAL A 55 -16.23 -1.74 -6.00
CA VAL A 55 -16.69 -0.40 -6.38
C VAL A 55 -15.47 0.49 -6.55
N ALA A 56 -15.46 1.29 -7.62
CA ALA A 56 -14.41 2.29 -7.86
C ALA A 56 -14.76 3.61 -7.17
N THR A 57 -13.72 4.33 -6.71
CA THR A 57 -13.86 5.71 -6.27
C THR A 57 -12.62 6.52 -6.62
N GLN A 58 -12.82 7.76 -7.02
CA GLN A 58 -11.71 8.70 -7.15
C GLN A 58 -11.37 9.27 -5.79
N VAL A 59 -10.08 9.22 -5.40
CA VAL A 59 -9.60 9.75 -4.13
C VAL A 59 -8.25 10.45 -4.29
N ASP A 60 -8.17 11.67 -3.77
CA ASP A 60 -6.90 12.30 -3.44
C ASP A 60 -6.58 12.01 -1.97
N VAL A 61 -5.61 11.13 -1.73
CA VAL A 61 -5.22 10.77 -0.36
C VAL A 61 -4.63 11.96 0.43
N ALA A 62 -4.17 13.00 -0.25
CA ALA A 62 -3.67 14.22 0.38
C ALA A 62 -4.80 15.18 0.84
N ASP A 63 -6.04 14.93 0.41
CA ASP A 63 -7.23 15.68 0.82
C ASP A 63 -8.08 14.89 1.83
N SER A 64 -8.30 15.53 2.97
CA SER A 64 -9.07 14.99 4.08
C SER A 64 -10.52 14.65 3.71
N GLN A 65 -11.21 15.54 2.99
CA GLN A 65 -12.61 15.36 2.62
C GLN A 65 -12.76 14.20 1.62
N SER A 66 -11.80 14.08 0.69
CA SER A 66 -11.75 12.98 -0.27
C SER A 66 -11.58 11.62 0.44
N CYS A 67 -10.70 11.56 1.47
CA CYS A 67 -10.53 10.35 2.27
C CYS A 67 -11.80 9.99 3.08
N ASP A 68 -12.46 10.98 3.68
CA ASP A 68 -13.68 10.77 4.45
C ASP A 68 -14.83 10.29 3.52
N ALA A 69 -14.94 10.83 2.30
CA ALA A 69 -15.90 10.38 1.28
C ALA A 69 -15.65 8.93 0.84
N MET A 70 -14.37 8.53 0.66
CA MET A 70 -14.00 7.14 0.36
C MET A 70 -14.46 6.17 1.45
N ALA A 71 -14.25 6.51 2.73
CA ALA A 71 -14.69 5.69 3.86
C ALA A 71 -16.21 5.59 3.93
N SER A 72 -16.93 6.70 3.70
CA SER A 72 -18.39 6.73 3.64
C SER A 72 -18.95 5.85 2.52
N LEU A 73 -18.33 5.89 1.33
CA LEU A 73 -18.73 5.02 0.22
C LEU A 73 -18.60 3.53 0.58
N ALA A 74 -17.56 3.14 1.31
CA ALA A 74 -17.40 1.74 1.75
C ALA A 74 -18.54 1.31 2.69
N LEU A 75 -18.95 2.18 3.60
CA LEU A 75 -20.09 1.95 4.49
C LEU A 75 -21.41 1.89 3.73
N ASP A 76 -21.63 2.79 2.78
CA ASP A 76 -22.86 2.83 1.98
C ASP A 76 -22.98 1.61 1.06
N ALA A 77 -21.87 1.16 0.45
CA ALA A 77 -21.88 0.05 -0.50
C ALA A 77 -21.89 -1.32 0.19
N PHE A 78 -21.19 -1.46 1.32
CA PHE A 78 -20.92 -2.78 1.92
C PHE A 78 -21.16 -2.84 3.43
N GLY A 79 -21.52 -1.74 4.09
CA GLY A 79 -21.94 -1.69 5.49
C GLY A 79 -20.84 -1.71 6.54
N ARG A 80 -19.56 -1.89 6.15
CA ARG A 80 -18.42 -2.01 7.06
C ARG A 80 -17.10 -1.67 6.40
N VAL A 81 -16.04 -1.54 7.20
CA VAL A 81 -14.64 -1.48 6.76
C VAL A 81 -13.81 -2.36 7.68
N ASP A 82 -13.12 -3.36 7.14
CA ASP A 82 -12.28 -4.30 7.89
C ASP A 82 -10.79 -4.13 7.57
N ILE A 83 -10.47 -3.78 6.32
CA ILE A 83 -9.11 -3.78 5.81
C ILE A 83 -8.85 -2.47 5.08
N LEU A 84 -7.70 -1.85 5.36
CA LEU A 84 -7.17 -0.74 4.59
C LEU A 84 -5.77 -1.07 4.10
N ILE A 85 -5.57 -0.95 2.78
CA ILE A 85 -4.23 -1.01 2.17
C ILE A 85 -3.82 0.40 1.77
N ASN A 86 -2.90 0.99 2.51
CA ASN A 86 -2.27 2.26 2.17
C ASN A 86 -1.14 2.02 1.17
N ASN A 87 -1.51 1.95 -0.11
CA ASN A 87 -0.58 1.72 -1.20
C ASN A 87 -0.33 2.97 -2.06
N ALA A 88 -1.28 3.90 -2.14
CA ALA A 88 -1.09 5.15 -2.89
C ALA A 88 0.19 5.87 -2.47
N ALA A 89 1.03 6.19 -3.44
CA ALA A 89 2.30 6.88 -3.22
C ALA A 89 2.78 7.59 -4.50
N LEU A 90 3.48 8.68 -4.32
CA LEU A 90 4.33 9.23 -5.36
C LEU A 90 5.63 8.43 -5.40
N TYR A 91 5.85 7.75 -6.53
CA TYR A 91 7.03 6.95 -6.84
C TYR A 91 7.41 7.10 -8.31
N ALA A 92 6.51 6.73 -9.22
CA ALA A 92 6.69 6.91 -10.65
C ALA A 92 6.87 8.40 -11.00
N GLY A 93 7.79 8.70 -11.90
CA GLY A 93 8.06 10.07 -12.36
C GLY A 93 8.84 10.96 -11.37
N LEU A 94 9.27 10.44 -10.21
CA LEU A 94 10.17 11.19 -9.34
C LEU A 94 11.52 11.39 -10.03
N LYS A 95 12.02 12.63 -9.96
CA LYS A 95 13.34 12.98 -10.50
C LYS A 95 14.39 12.79 -9.43
N GLY A 96 15.29 11.83 -9.66
CA GLY A 96 16.43 11.63 -8.77
C GLY A 96 17.41 12.80 -8.83
N ALA A 97 17.86 13.27 -7.65
CA ALA A 97 18.81 14.35 -7.52
C ALA A 97 19.79 14.09 -6.38
N ARG A 98 20.96 14.78 -6.41
CA ARG A 98 21.81 14.84 -5.22
C ARG A 98 21.04 15.54 -4.11
N PHE A 99 21.27 15.15 -2.85
CA PHE A 99 20.45 15.61 -1.74
C PHE A 99 20.39 17.14 -1.62
N GLU A 100 21.50 17.82 -1.92
CA GLU A 100 21.62 19.28 -1.90
C GLU A 100 20.97 19.99 -3.10
N GLN A 101 20.49 19.23 -4.09
CA GLN A 101 19.86 19.73 -5.33
C GLN A 101 18.41 19.24 -5.49
N LEU A 102 17.87 18.59 -4.46
CA LEU A 102 16.51 18.08 -4.50
C LEU A 102 15.52 19.25 -4.58
N ASP A 103 14.55 19.13 -5.47
CA ASP A 103 13.50 20.13 -5.65
C ASP A 103 12.55 20.15 -4.45
N GLU A 104 12.40 21.32 -3.81
CA GLU A 104 11.55 21.48 -2.61
C GLU A 104 10.07 21.20 -2.93
N THR A 105 9.59 21.52 -4.12
CA THR A 105 8.21 21.26 -4.52
C THR A 105 7.96 19.76 -4.66
N GLN A 106 8.94 19.02 -5.20
CA GLN A 106 8.87 17.55 -5.25
C GLN A 106 8.89 16.97 -3.84
N TRP A 107 9.79 17.45 -2.98
CA TRP A 107 9.86 17.04 -1.59
C TRP A 107 8.51 17.20 -0.89
N ASP A 108 7.92 18.39 -0.94
CA ASP A 108 6.64 18.68 -0.29
C ASP A 108 5.51 17.79 -0.79
N LYS A 109 5.43 17.53 -2.11
CA LYS A 109 4.44 16.63 -2.69
C LYS A 109 4.61 15.19 -2.20
N VAL A 110 5.85 14.69 -2.13
CA VAL A 110 6.14 13.35 -1.63
C VAL A 110 5.71 13.21 -0.17
N MET A 111 6.05 14.20 0.70
CA MET A 111 5.63 14.20 2.10
C MET A 111 4.10 14.27 2.23
N GLN A 112 3.45 15.08 1.42
CA GLN A 112 2.00 15.25 1.41
C GLN A 112 1.28 13.95 1.05
N VAL A 113 1.70 13.27 -0.01
CA VAL A 113 1.03 12.06 -0.49
C VAL A 113 1.44 10.85 0.36
N ASN A 114 2.73 10.59 0.50
CA ASN A 114 3.21 9.33 1.06
C ASN A 114 3.07 9.27 2.59
N ILE A 115 3.18 10.41 3.28
CA ILE A 115 3.10 10.47 4.75
C ILE A 115 1.71 10.92 5.19
N LYS A 116 1.35 12.18 4.86
CA LYS A 116 0.07 12.74 5.30
C LYS A 116 -1.10 11.94 4.72
N GLY A 117 -1.00 11.50 3.46
CA GLY A 117 -2.03 10.66 2.82
C GLY A 117 -2.25 9.36 3.57
N THR A 118 -1.20 8.63 3.94
CA THR A 118 -1.29 7.40 4.75
C THR A 118 -1.98 7.65 6.10
N TRP A 119 -1.72 8.79 6.74
CA TRP A 119 -2.39 9.18 7.97
C TRP A 119 -3.87 9.51 7.74
N LEU A 120 -4.19 10.32 6.72
CA LEU A 120 -5.56 10.75 6.43
C LEU A 120 -6.48 9.58 6.08
N THR A 121 -6.04 8.66 5.22
CA THR A 121 -6.80 7.46 4.86
C THR A 121 -7.02 6.55 6.06
N SER A 122 -5.99 6.34 6.91
CA SER A 122 -6.12 5.58 8.16
C SER A 122 -7.11 6.23 9.11
N ARG A 123 -7.01 7.54 9.31
CA ARG A 123 -7.94 8.32 10.14
C ARG A 123 -9.39 8.17 9.67
N ALA A 124 -9.64 8.21 8.38
CA ALA A 124 -10.97 8.14 7.80
C ALA A 124 -11.67 6.80 8.09
N VAL A 125 -10.94 5.69 8.19
CA VAL A 125 -11.54 4.35 8.35
C VAL A 125 -11.61 3.87 9.80
N VAL A 126 -10.79 4.41 10.71
CA VAL A 126 -10.69 3.92 12.11
C VAL A 126 -12.03 3.98 12.85
N GLY A 127 -12.85 5.02 12.60
CA GLY A 127 -14.20 5.11 13.19
C GLY A 127 -15.11 3.96 12.77
N ALA A 128 -15.09 3.60 11.48
CA ALA A 128 -15.86 2.48 10.94
C ALA A 128 -15.35 1.13 11.48
N MET A 129 -14.03 0.92 11.58
CA MET A 129 -13.43 -0.30 12.14
C MET A 129 -13.81 -0.49 13.61
N ARG A 130 -13.81 0.59 14.42
CA ARG A 130 -14.26 0.54 15.82
C ARG A 130 -15.73 0.18 15.94
N SER A 131 -16.58 0.78 15.11
CA SER A 131 -18.02 0.56 15.14
C SER A 131 -18.43 -0.85 14.69
N GLY A 132 -17.61 -1.50 13.85
CA GLY A 132 -17.82 -2.88 13.41
C GLY A 132 -17.67 -3.92 14.52
N GLY A 133 -16.98 -3.60 15.61
CA GLY A 133 -16.81 -4.45 16.79
C GLY A 133 -15.77 -5.57 16.67
N ASP A 134 -15.35 -5.92 15.46
CA ASP A 134 -14.38 -6.99 15.18
C ASP A 134 -12.93 -6.48 15.03
N GLY A 135 -12.72 -5.16 15.23
CA GLY A 135 -11.43 -4.53 14.96
C GLY A 135 -11.17 -4.33 13.45
N GLY A 136 -9.89 -4.43 13.05
CA GLY A 136 -9.52 -4.22 11.65
C GLY A 136 -8.05 -4.51 11.37
N SER A 137 -7.66 -4.38 10.08
CA SER A 137 -6.28 -4.48 9.64
C SER A 137 -5.91 -3.33 8.72
N ILE A 138 -4.93 -2.52 9.12
CA ILE A 138 -4.31 -1.48 8.30
C ILE A 138 -2.95 -1.98 7.85
N ILE A 139 -2.71 -2.00 6.54
CA ILE A 139 -1.47 -2.44 5.93
C ILE A 139 -0.86 -1.28 5.15
N ASN A 140 0.29 -0.82 5.59
CA ASN A 140 0.99 0.30 4.98
C ASN A 140 2.08 -0.21 4.04
N ILE A 141 2.11 0.25 2.80
CA ILE A 141 3.18 -0.13 1.87
C ILE A 141 4.36 0.83 2.06
N ALA A 142 5.38 0.32 2.77
CA ALA A 142 6.69 0.94 2.93
C ALA A 142 7.59 0.65 1.71
N SER A 143 8.87 0.46 1.91
CA SER A 143 9.83 0.05 0.88
C SER A 143 11.12 -0.44 1.54
N LEU A 144 11.82 -1.37 0.91
CA LEU A 144 13.19 -1.73 1.27
C LEU A 144 14.11 -0.48 1.27
N ALA A 145 13.87 0.48 0.38
CA ALA A 145 14.61 1.74 0.32
C ALA A 145 14.62 2.51 1.65
N ALA A 146 13.57 2.36 2.47
CA ALA A 146 13.47 2.99 3.79
C ALA A 146 14.51 2.45 4.80
N VAL A 147 15.04 1.27 4.56
CA VAL A 147 15.93 0.54 5.48
C VAL A 147 17.38 0.66 5.03
N PHE A 148 17.66 0.38 3.75
CA PHE A 148 19.05 0.39 3.26
C PHE A 148 19.48 1.73 2.65
N GLY A 149 18.52 2.62 2.35
CA GLY A 149 18.75 3.87 1.63
C GLY A 149 18.73 3.67 0.10
N LEU A 150 18.33 4.70 -0.62
CA LEU A 150 18.35 4.74 -2.09
C LEU A 150 19.07 6.01 -2.53
N PRO A 151 20.23 5.92 -3.19
CA PRO A 151 20.92 7.10 -3.69
C PRO A 151 20.01 7.91 -4.64
N TYR A 152 20.08 9.23 -4.53
CA TYR A 152 19.32 10.18 -5.35
C TYR A 152 17.78 10.16 -5.18
N GLY A 153 17.26 9.47 -4.15
CA GLY A 153 15.84 9.39 -3.84
C GLY A 153 15.54 9.72 -2.38
N LEU A 154 16.19 10.74 -1.81
CA LEU A 154 16.10 11.06 -0.38
C LEU A 154 14.68 11.35 0.08
N ASP A 155 13.87 12.06 -0.71
CA ASP A 155 12.47 12.35 -0.46
C ASP A 155 11.63 11.07 -0.31
N TYR A 156 11.80 10.15 -1.26
CA TYR A 156 11.13 8.85 -1.21
C TYR A 156 11.58 8.02 -0.01
N VAL A 157 12.90 7.91 0.21
CA VAL A 157 13.48 7.19 1.37
C VAL A 157 12.91 7.74 2.68
N ALA A 158 12.95 9.07 2.87
CA ALA A 158 12.44 9.72 4.07
C ALA A 158 10.96 9.43 4.27
N SER A 159 10.15 9.51 3.20
CA SER A 159 8.72 9.25 3.26
C SER A 159 8.40 7.80 3.66
N LYS A 160 9.12 6.82 3.10
CA LYS A 160 8.88 5.40 3.40
C LYS A 160 9.42 4.99 4.77
N ALA A 161 10.48 5.64 5.26
CA ALA A 161 10.95 5.50 6.63
C ALA A 161 9.92 6.05 7.65
N ALA A 162 9.30 7.20 7.33
CA ALA A 162 8.21 7.75 8.13
C ALA A 162 7.01 6.81 8.21
N VAL A 163 6.64 6.12 7.12
CA VAL A 163 5.56 5.11 7.10
C VAL A 163 5.84 3.98 8.08
N ILE A 164 7.09 3.51 8.19
CA ILE A 164 7.48 2.49 9.19
C ILE A 164 7.29 3.04 10.63
N GLY A 165 7.70 4.28 10.89
CA GLY A 165 7.49 4.95 12.18
C GLY A 165 6.01 5.09 12.53
N MET A 166 5.20 5.57 11.56
CA MET A 166 3.75 5.72 11.71
C MET A 166 3.05 4.38 11.98
N THR A 167 3.47 3.30 11.32
CA THR A 167 2.96 1.95 11.55
C THR A 167 3.09 1.55 13.01
N ARG A 168 4.24 1.79 13.63
CA ARG A 168 4.48 1.49 15.04
C ARG A 168 3.66 2.37 15.99
N GLY A 169 3.56 3.67 15.68
CA GLY A 169 2.74 4.62 16.45
C GLY A 169 1.26 4.24 16.44
N MET A 170 0.70 4.06 15.25
CA MET A 170 -0.70 3.66 15.07
C MET A 170 -1.00 2.28 15.69
N ALA A 171 -0.09 1.31 15.59
CA ALA A 171 -0.27 -0.01 16.21
C ALA A 171 -0.42 0.06 17.72
N ARG A 172 0.35 0.93 18.40
CA ARG A 172 0.25 1.14 19.84
C ARG A 172 -1.05 1.81 20.26
N GLU A 173 -1.50 2.78 19.48
CA GLU A 173 -2.72 3.55 19.77
C GLU A 173 -3.99 2.75 19.47
N LEU A 174 -4.01 1.98 18.38
CA LEU A 174 -5.19 1.26 17.89
C LEU A 174 -5.30 -0.19 18.38
N GLY A 175 -4.25 -0.74 18.97
CA GLY A 175 -4.24 -2.10 19.52
C GLY A 175 -5.36 -2.40 20.51
N PRO A 176 -5.69 -1.50 21.47
CA PRO A 176 -6.83 -1.67 22.38
C PRO A 176 -8.19 -1.79 21.69
N ASP A 177 -8.31 -1.27 20.46
CA ASP A 177 -9.52 -1.37 19.63
C ASP A 177 -9.50 -2.63 18.73
N HIS A 178 -8.57 -3.55 18.93
CA HIS A 178 -8.33 -4.73 18.09
C HIS A 178 -8.00 -4.40 16.63
N ILE A 179 -7.55 -3.18 16.33
CA ILE A 179 -7.10 -2.77 15.01
C ILE A 179 -5.59 -2.99 14.93
N ARG A 180 -5.18 -3.88 14.04
CA ARG A 180 -3.78 -4.19 13.77
C ARG A 180 -3.25 -3.24 12.70
N VAL A 181 -2.01 -2.80 12.85
CA VAL A 181 -1.33 -1.95 11.87
C VAL A 181 0.04 -2.54 11.58
N ASN A 182 0.29 -2.93 10.34
CA ASN A 182 1.57 -3.49 9.90
C ASN A 182 2.05 -2.81 8.62
N ALA A 183 3.33 -2.93 8.33
CA ALA A 183 3.92 -2.47 7.08
C ALA A 183 4.44 -3.65 6.26
N VAL A 184 4.38 -3.52 4.94
CA VAL A 184 5.09 -4.37 3.99
C VAL A 184 6.12 -3.51 3.28
N ALA A 185 7.36 -3.97 3.24
CA ALA A 185 8.50 -3.28 2.64
C ALA A 185 9.08 -4.12 1.50
N PRO A 186 8.55 -3.98 0.27
CA PRO A 186 9.07 -4.69 -0.88
C PRO A 186 10.41 -4.11 -1.36
N SER A 187 11.21 -4.96 -2.03
CA SER A 187 12.23 -4.48 -2.96
C SER A 187 11.57 -3.91 -4.22
N ALA A 188 12.34 -3.64 -5.26
CA ALA A 188 11.77 -3.13 -6.51
C ALA A 188 10.93 -4.22 -7.19
N VAL A 189 9.61 -3.99 -7.27
CA VAL A 189 8.64 -4.85 -7.94
C VAL A 189 8.53 -4.45 -9.40
N MET A 190 8.50 -5.39 -10.31
CA MET A 190 8.44 -5.12 -11.75
C MET A 190 7.02 -4.70 -12.16
N THR A 191 6.79 -3.41 -12.11
CA THR A 191 5.52 -2.76 -12.47
C THR A 191 5.78 -1.60 -13.44
N GLU A 192 4.73 -1.10 -14.09
CA GLU A 192 4.79 0.10 -14.94
C GLU A 192 5.41 1.29 -14.18
N GLY A 193 5.05 1.48 -12.90
CA GLY A 193 5.62 2.55 -12.07
C GLY A 193 7.12 2.39 -11.82
N THR A 194 7.63 1.16 -11.75
CA THR A 194 9.07 0.89 -11.62
C THR A 194 9.79 1.13 -12.94
N GLU A 195 9.18 0.79 -14.06
CA GLU A 195 9.68 1.11 -15.39
C GLU A 195 9.77 2.65 -15.58
N GLU A 196 8.71 3.38 -15.26
CA GLU A 196 8.71 4.85 -15.28
C GLU A 196 9.79 5.47 -14.39
N PHE A 197 10.03 4.89 -13.20
CA PHE A 197 11.05 5.38 -12.26
C PHE A 197 12.47 5.20 -12.81
N PHE A 198 12.80 4.04 -13.38
CA PHE A 198 14.12 3.77 -13.91
C PHE A 198 14.33 4.28 -15.34
N GLY A 199 13.26 4.48 -16.12
CA GLY A 199 13.29 4.93 -17.51
C GLY A 199 14.24 4.08 -18.35
N GLU A 200 15.14 4.73 -19.10
CA GLU A 200 16.12 4.04 -19.98
C GLU A 200 17.04 3.06 -19.25
N LYS A 201 17.14 3.17 -17.92
CA LYS A 201 17.98 2.28 -17.09
C LYS A 201 17.23 1.04 -16.60
N PHE A 202 15.96 0.85 -16.96
CA PHE A 202 15.10 -0.20 -16.40
C PHE A 202 15.67 -1.61 -16.58
N GLU A 203 16.09 -1.99 -17.79
CA GLU A 203 16.64 -3.34 -18.07
C GLU A 203 17.95 -3.60 -17.29
N LYS A 204 18.80 -2.56 -17.17
CA LYS A 204 20.00 -2.66 -16.34
C LYS A 204 19.66 -2.79 -14.86
N ALA A 205 18.66 -2.02 -14.39
CA ALA A 205 18.20 -2.10 -12.99
C ALA A 205 17.65 -3.50 -12.68
N LYS A 206 16.83 -4.10 -13.54
CA LYS A 206 16.31 -5.47 -13.40
C LYS A 206 17.44 -6.49 -13.17
N THR A 207 18.48 -6.42 -14.01
CA THR A 207 19.63 -7.33 -13.90
C THR A 207 20.37 -7.16 -12.58
N VAL A 208 20.63 -5.92 -12.17
CA VAL A 208 21.33 -5.62 -10.92
C VAL A 208 20.51 -6.00 -9.69
N ILE A 209 19.20 -5.71 -9.70
CA ILE A 209 18.29 -6.03 -8.60
C ILE A 209 18.22 -7.55 -8.41
N ALA A 210 17.97 -8.31 -9.47
CA ALA A 210 17.92 -9.77 -9.40
C ALA A 210 19.24 -10.40 -8.89
N ALA A 211 20.38 -9.84 -9.30
CA ALA A 211 21.70 -10.33 -8.88
C ALA A 211 22.01 -10.05 -7.39
N ASN A 212 21.37 -9.06 -6.79
CA ASN A 212 21.53 -8.71 -5.37
C ASN A 212 20.54 -9.41 -4.44
N GLN A 213 19.64 -10.22 -4.97
CA GLN A 213 18.68 -11.01 -4.20
C GLN A 213 19.20 -12.46 -4.03
N LEU A 214 18.96 -13.08 -2.87
CA LEU A 214 19.28 -14.51 -2.67
C LEU A 214 18.33 -15.41 -3.47
N ILE A 215 17.09 -14.98 -3.68
CA ILE A 215 16.19 -15.56 -4.67
C ILE A 215 16.49 -14.86 -6.00
N PRO A 216 17.23 -15.51 -6.94
CA PRO A 216 17.88 -14.83 -8.05
C PRO A 216 16.93 -14.55 -9.23
N ARG A 217 15.87 -13.82 -8.97
CA ARG A 217 14.89 -13.32 -9.95
C ARG A 217 14.31 -11.99 -9.50
N ASN A 218 13.70 -11.26 -10.41
CA ASN A 218 12.97 -10.06 -10.04
C ASN A 218 11.70 -10.38 -9.23
N LEU A 219 11.32 -9.47 -8.36
CA LEU A 219 10.10 -9.53 -7.58
C LEU A 219 8.91 -9.11 -8.45
N GLU A 220 7.91 -9.96 -8.53
CA GLU A 220 6.66 -9.72 -9.25
C GLU A 220 5.52 -9.39 -8.27
N THR A 221 4.41 -8.89 -8.78
CA THR A 221 3.25 -8.48 -7.96
C THR A 221 2.68 -9.64 -7.15
N GLU A 222 2.65 -10.83 -7.71
CA GLU A 222 2.13 -12.06 -7.12
C GLU A 222 2.92 -12.50 -5.88
N ASP A 223 4.20 -12.19 -5.82
CA ASP A 223 5.06 -12.52 -4.66
C ASP A 223 4.64 -11.78 -3.38
N LEU A 224 3.95 -10.66 -3.53
CA LEU A 224 3.48 -9.83 -2.42
C LEU A 224 2.08 -10.20 -1.94
N THR A 225 1.23 -10.72 -2.83
CA THR A 225 -0.20 -10.95 -2.54
C THR A 225 -0.41 -11.87 -1.35
N GLY A 226 0.42 -12.92 -1.20
CA GLY A 226 0.35 -13.83 -0.05
C GLY A 226 0.60 -13.12 1.29
N THR A 227 1.57 -12.20 1.34
CA THR A 227 1.84 -11.41 2.55
C THR A 227 0.68 -10.46 2.85
N ILE A 228 0.09 -9.83 1.84
CA ILE A 228 -1.07 -8.95 2.00
C ILE A 228 -2.27 -9.74 2.52
N ILE A 229 -2.60 -10.90 1.93
CA ILE A 229 -3.70 -11.77 2.38
C ILE A 229 -3.47 -12.23 3.83
N TYR A 230 -2.25 -12.67 4.17
CA TYR A 230 -1.90 -13.02 5.55
C TYR A 230 -2.16 -11.89 6.53
N LEU A 231 -1.66 -10.68 6.23
CA LEU A 231 -1.83 -9.52 7.11
C LEU A 231 -3.29 -9.03 7.16
N ALA A 232 -4.06 -9.21 6.11
CA ALA A 232 -5.47 -8.86 6.04
C ALA A 232 -6.36 -9.85 6.82
N SER A 233 -5.94 -11.10 6.96
CA SER A 233 -6.73 -12.19 7.54
C SER A 233 -6.48 -12.41 9.05
N ASP A 234 -7.31 -13.27 9.66
CA ASP A 234 -7.16 -13.68 11.05
C ASP A 234 -5.91 -14.56 11.31
N ALA A 235 -5.25 -15.05 10.25
CA ALA A 235 -3.97 -15.74 10.38
C ALA A 235 -2.89 -14.86 11.04
N SER A 236 -3.02 -13.54 10.92
CA SER A 236 -2.13 -12.56 11.56
C SER A 236 -2.76 -11.84 12.77
N ARG A 237 -3.78 -12.41 13.41
CA ARG A 237 -4.52 -11.76 14.51
C ARG A 237 -3.68 -11.31 15.71
N PHE A 238 -2.47 -11.83 15.87
CA PHE A 238 -1.53 -11.44 16.94
C PHE A 238 -0.27 -10.73 16.41
N VAL A 239 -0.34 -10.20 15.17
CA VAL A 239 0.76 -9.49 14.52
C VAL A 239 0.36 -8.03 14.32
N THR A 240 1.05 -7.11 15.01
CA THR A 240 0.85 -5.66 14.87
C THR A 240 2.15 -4.91 15.12
N GLY A 241 2.31 -3.74 14.51
CA GLY A 241 3.49 -2.88 14.62
C GLY A 241 4.73 -3.39 13.87
N GLN A 242 4.59 -4.44 13.05
CA GLN A 242 5.70 -5.08 12.36
C GLN A 242 5.91 -4.52 10.95
N THR A 243 7.14 -4.63 10.48
CA THR A 243 7.50 -4.37 9.08
C THR A 243 7.97 -5.68 8.46
N HIS A 244 7.23 -6.17 7.47
CA HIS A 244 7.51 -7.40 6.76
C HIS A 244 8.30 -7.09 5.49
N MET A 245 9.57 -7.53 5.47
CA MET A 245 10.41 -7.41 4.28
C MET A 245 9.99 -8.47 3.27
N VAL A 246 9.76 -8.06 2.01
CA VAL A 246 9.52 -8.96 0.88
C VAL A 246 10.49 -8.53 -0.22
N ASP A 247 11.70 -9.06 -0.16
CA ASP A 247 12.84 -8.50 -0.90
C ASP A 247 13.77 -9.57 -1.48
N GLY A 248 13.35 -10.83 -1.48
CA GLY A 248 14.14 -11.95 -1.99
C GLY A 248 15.46 -12.19 -1.22
N GLY A 249 15.57 -11.67 0.03
CA GLY A 249 16.77 -11.78 0.83
C GLY A 249 17.84 -10.73 0.46
N SER A 250 17.43 -9.57 -0.02
CA SER A 250 18.36 -8.46 -0.31
C SER A 250 18.90 -7.81 0.96
N TRP A 251 18.15 -7.86 2.05
CA TRP A 251 18.52 -7.23 3.32
C TRP A 251 18.01 -8.02 4.54
N PHE A 252 18.81 -8.04 5.61
CA PHE A 252 18.46 -8.64 6.90
C PHE A 252 18.49 -7.57 7.99
N LEU A 253 17.44 -7.51 8.82
CA LEU A 253 17.34 -6.64 10.00
C LEU A 253 17.90 -7.34 11.26
#